data_b923be968918d577a7834b12b28b285b
#
_entry.id   b923be968918d577a7834b12b28b285b
#
_cell.length_a   1.000
_cell.length_b   1.000
_cell.length_c   1.000
_cell.angle_alpha   90.00
_cell.angle_beta   90.00
_cell.angle_gamma   90.00
#
_symmetry.space_group_name_H-M   'P 1'
#
loop_
_entity.id
_entity.type
_entity.pdbx_description
1 polymer ?
#
loop_
_entity_poly.entity_id
_entity_poly.type
_entity_poly.pdbx_seq_one_letter_code
_entity_poly.pdbx_strand_id
1 'polypeptide(L)'
;MQRRNFVKSSLLTASALGAGFSLSAAENKAAAKEFYELRVYDLKEVGSQAALDEYFQNALIPALNKFGSKQVGVFRELAKPDSLKVWLLIPYSSFDAYLSVSKKVKEDESYKKAAAVYNAIPKDNNIYTRYTTSLLIAFDGMPKIIVPKKDPRVFELRTYESYSEDAAGRKIKMFNKEEFPIFYRTGLIPVFFGEVIAGDHMPCLSYLLTFPDLETKEKNWKAFLADEQWKVVSKLPEYADSVSKVISTMLEPLNYSQV
;
A
#
# COMPACT_ATOMS: atom_id res chain seq x y z
N MET A 1 -55.26 5.41 -40.99
CA MET A 1 -55.62 4.82 -42.32
C MET A 1 -54.37 4.32 -43.00
N GLN A 2 -54.46 3.02 -43.40
CA GLN A 2 -53.74 2.25 -44.41
C GLN A 2 -52.23 2.10 -44.27
N ARG A 3 -51.76 0.92 -43.96
CA ARG A 3 -51.62 -0.43 -44.61
C ARG A 3 -50.35 -0.53 -45.46
N ARG A 4 -49.40 -1.37 -44.95
CA ARG A 4 -48.90 -2.63 -45.53
C ARG A 4 -48.36 -2.55 -46.96
N ASN A 5 -47.09 -2.97 -47.16
CA ASN A 5 -46.87 -4.17 -47.98
C ASN A 5 -45.47 -4.78 -47.77
N PHE A 6 -45.51 -6.07 -47.70
CA PHE A 6 -44.48 -7.12 -47.68
C PHE A 6 -43.94 -7.33 -49.10
N VAL A 7 -42.64 -7.57 -49.29
CA VAL A 7 -42.14 -8.36 -50.41
C VAL A 7 -41.08 -9.36 -49.90
N LYS A 8 -41.33 -10.61 -50.27
CA LYS A 8 -40.51 -11.81 -50.00
C LYS A 8 -39.49 -12.05 -51.15
N SER A 9 -38.46 -12.86 -50.78
CA SER A 9 -37.65 -13.78 -51.63
C SER A 9 -36.45 -13.19 -52.32
N SER A 10 -35.23 -13.72 -52.12
CA SER A 10 -34.78 -15.02 -52.63
C SER A 10 -33.47 -15.46 -52.00
N LEU A 11 -33.36 -16.76 -51.71
CA LEU A 11 -32.13 -17.47 -51.39
C LEU A 11 -31.15 -17.42 -52.58
N LEU A 12 -29.86 -17.19 -52.25
CA LEU A 12 -28.74 -17.67 -53.04
C LEU A 12 -27.63 -18.11 -52.06
N THR A 13 -27.45 -19.41 -52.01
CA THR A 13 -26.33 -20.11 -51.35
C THR A 13 -25.03 -19.80 -52.09
N ALA A 14 -24.07 -19.24 -51.36
CA ALA A 14 -22.67 -19.25 -51.77
C ALA A 14 -21.83 -19.71 -50.59
N SER A 15 -21.36 -20.96 -50.66
CA SER A 15 -20.36 -21.51 -49.77
C SER A 15 -19.01 -20.83 -49.99
N ALA A 16 -18.54 -20.05 -49.05
CA ALA A 16 -17.17 -19.62 -48.99
C ALA A 16 -16.56 -20.06 -47.65
N LEU A 17 -15.60 -20.96 -47.75
CA LEU A 17 -14.68 -21.31 -46.65
C LEU A 17 -13.92 -20.04 -46.25
N GLY A 18 -14.37 -19.41 -45.19
CA GLY A 18 -13.68 -18.31 -44.53
C GLY A 18 -13.07 -18.85 -43.23
N ALA A 19 -11.74 -19.02 -43.21
CA ALA A 19 -11.00 -19.25 -42.01
C ALA A 19 -11.30 -18.10 -41.03
N GLY A 20 -12.06 -18.41 -39.99
CA GLY A 20 -12.34 -17.48 -38.91
C GLY A 20 -11.05 -17.18 -38.13
N PHE A 21 -10.39 -16.06 -38.45
CA PHE A 21 -9.45 -15.47 -37.52
C PHE A 21 -10.24 -14.92 -36.34
N SER A 22 -10.37 -15.74 -35.29
CA SER A 22 -10.73 -15.23 -33.96
C SER A 22 -9.58 -14.33 -33.50
N LEU A 23 -9.72 -13.03 -33.71
CA LEU A 23 -8.96 -12.04 -32.97
C LEU A 23 -9.41 -12.17 -31.52
N SER A 24 -8.74 -13.04 -30.77
CA SER A 24 -8.74 -12.99 -29.32
C SER A 24 -8.13 -11.66 -28.96
N ALA A 25 -8.95 -10.67 -28.67
CA ALA A 25 -8.51 -9.50 -27.93
C ALA A 25 -7.95 -10.03 -26.60
N ALA A 26 -6.64 -10.11 -26.48
CA ALA A 26 -5.99 -10.29 -25.22
C ALA A 26 -6.44 -9.10 -24.37
N GLU A 27 -7.44 -9.28 -23.53
CA GLU A 27 -7.71 -8.37 -22.44
C GLU A 27 -6.40 -8.25 -21.66
N ASN A 28 -5.80 -7.08 -21.76
CA ASN A 28 -4.65 -6.72 -20.96
C ASN A 28 -5.17 -6.63 -19.52
N LYS A 29 -5.22 -7.78 -18.85
CA LYS A 29 -5.71 -7.90 -17.49
C LYS A 29 -4.74 -7.09 -16.63
N ALA A 30 -5.17 -5.88 -16.26
CA ALA A 30 -4.40 -5.04 -15.34
C ALA A 30 -3.94 -5.91 -14.17
N ALA A 31 -2.67 -5.82 -13.79
CA ALA A 31 -2.13 -6.61 -12.70
C ALA A 31 -3.00 -6.41 -11.45
N ALA A 32 -3.40 -7.49 -10.80
CA ALA A 32 -4.20 -7.40 -9.58
C ALA A 32 -3.43 -6.61 -8.53
N LYS A 33 -4.02 -5.51 -8.07
CA LYS A 33 -3.44 -4.62 -7.09
C LYS A 33 -3.57 -5.21 -5.69
N GLU A 34 -2.51 -5.07 -4.91
CA GLU A 34 -2.58 -5.31 -3.48
C GLU A 34 -3.38 -4.21 -2.78
N PHE A 35 -3.83 -4.57 -1.61
CA PHE A 35 -4.53 -3.72 -0.67
C PHE A 35 -3.71 -3.69 0.62
N TYR A 36 -3.52 -2.53 1.20
CA TYR A 36 -2.71 -2.38 2.40
C TYR A 36 -3.53 -1.88 3.57
N GLU A 37 -3.22 -2.38 4.75
CA GLU A 37 -3.65 -1.82 6.01
C GLU A 37 -2.43 -1.29 6.73
N LEU A 38 -2.42 0.02 6.99
CA LEU A 38 -1.39 0.69 7.78
C LEU A 38 -1.98 1.05 9.13
N ARG A 39 -1.53 0.37 10.19
CA ARG A 39 -1.94 0.64 11.57
C ARG A 39 -0.85 1.39 12.31
N VAL A 40 -1.26 2.32 13.16
CA VAL A 40 -0.37 3.04 14.07
C VAL A 40 -0.90 2.87 15.49
N TYR A 41 -0.16 2.20 16.33
CA TYR A 41 -0.49 2.02 17.74
C TYR A 41 0.12 3.13 18.56
N ASP A 42 -0.70 3.83 19.35
CA ASP A 42 -0.25 4.82 20.34
C ASP A 42 -0.11 4.12 21.69
N LEU A 43 1.12 3.74 22.05
CA LEU A 43 1.43 3.06 23.31
C LEU A 43 1.17 3.99 24.51
N LYS A 44 0.86 3.43 25.65
CA LYS A 44 0.74 4.20 26.89
C LYS A 44 2.08 4.63 27.46
N GLU A 45 3.06 3.74 27.34
CA GLU A 45 4.42 3.94 27.81
C GLU A 45 5.38 3.07 27.00
N VAL A 46 6.65 3.41 26.99
CA VAL A 46 7.69 2.69 26.23
C VAL A 46 7.75 1.21 26.62
N GLY A 47 7.61 0.89 27.92
CA GLY A 47 7.62 -0.48 28.41
C GLY A 47 6.49 -1.37 27.88
N SER A 48 5.39 -0.78 27.41
CA SER A 48 4.25 -1.51 26.84
C SER A 48 4.56 -2.18 25.49
N GLN A 49 5.61 -1.75 24.78
CA GLN A 49 5.96 -2.29 23.47
C GLN A 49 6.26 -3.78 23.51
N ALA A 50 6.96 -4.28 24.54
CA ALA A 50 7.35 -5.69 24.63
C ALA A 50 6.16 -6.65 24.56
N ALA A 51 5.05 -6.33 25.22
CA ALA A 51 3.84 -7.15 25.18
C ALA A 51 3.14 -7.10 23.79
N LEU A 52 3.22 -5.96 23.10
CA LEU A 52 2.71 -5.82 21.74
C LEU A 52 3.58 -6.60 20.74
N ASP A 53 4.91 -6.56 20.91
CA ASP A 53 5.86 -7.30 20.09
C ASP A 53 5.64 -8.80 20.23
N GLU A 54 5.47 -9.31 21.48
CA GLU A 54 5.17 -10.71 21.74
C GLU A 54 3.87 -11.14 21.06
N TYR A 55 2.82 -10.34 21.16
CA TYR A 55 1.55 -10.59 20.48
C TYR A 55 1.71 -10.62 18.95
N PHE A 56 2.45 -9.70 18.38
CA PHE A 56 2.66 -9.69 16.92
C PHE A 56 3.44 -10.90 16.46
N GLN A 57 4.54 -11.24 17.14
CA GLN A 57 5.41 -12.35 16.76
C GLN A 57 4.74 -13.70 16.89
N ASN A 58 4.01 -13.91 18.01
CA ASN A 58 3.55 -15.24 18.40
C ASN A 58 2.09 -15.51 18.01
N ALA A 59 1.28 -14.47 17.74
CA ALA A 59 -0.13 -14.65 17.44
C ALA A 59 -0.53 -14.01 16.11
N LEU A 60 -0.42 -12.69 15.97
CA LEU A 60 -1.02 -11.97 14.84
C LEU A 60 -0.34 -12.30 13.50
N ILE A 61 0.99 -12.15 13.40
CA ILE A 61 1.73 -12.37 12.15
C ILE A 61 1.63 -13.83 11.67
N PRO A 62 1.82 -14.85 12.53
CA PRO A 62 1.60 -16.23 12.13
C PRO A 62 0.19 -16.50 11.59
N ALA A 63 -0.83 -15.95 12.23
CA ALA A 63 -2.21 -16.10 11.78
C ALA A 63 -2.47 -15.39 10.44
N LEU A 64 -1.98 -14.15 10.26
CA LEU A 64 -2.05 -13.44 8.99
C LEU A 64 -1.38 -14.24 7.86
N ASN A 65 -0.17 -14.74 8.11
CA ASN A 65 0.59 -15.54 7.15
C ASN A 65 -0.13 -16.84 6.77
N LYS A 66 -0.75 -17.52 7.74
CA LYS A 66 -1.57 -18.73 7.55
C LYS A 66 -2.71 -18.49 6.55
N PHE A 67 -3.33 -17.31 6.60
CA PHE A 67 -4.48 -16.97 5.75
C PHE A 67 -4.13 -16.11 4.53
N GLY A 68 -2.84 -15.97 4.20
CA GLY A 68 -2.38 -15.41 2.93
C GLY A 68 -1.86 -13.99 2.96
N SER A 69 -1.97 -13.26 4.08
CA SER A 69 -1.29 -11.97 4.27
C SER A 69 0.14 -12.22 4.72
N LYS A 70 1.08 -12.08 3.81
CA LYS A 70 2.52 -12.25 4.04
C LYS A 70 3.23 -10.91 3.96
N GLN A 71 4.52 -10.88 4.31
CA GLN A 71 5.33 -9.67 4.22
C GLN A 71 4.79 -8.53 5.12
N VAL A 72 4.41 -8.90 6.34
CA VAL A 72 3.94 -7.95 7.35
C VAL A 72 5.11 -7.12 7.86
N GLY A 73 5.04 -5.81 7.67
CA GLY A 73 6.04 -4.86 8.17
C GLY A 73 5.70 -4.40 9.58
N VAL A 74 6.70 -4.39 10.48
CA VAL A 74 6.56 -3.81 11.81
C VAL A 74 7.73 -2.86 12.06
N PHE A 75 7.41 -1.63 12.46
CA PHE A 75 8.41 -0.56 12.55
C PHE A 75 8.19 0.26 13.82
N ARG A 76 9.28 0.92 14.24
CA ARG A 76 9.26 2.03 15.20
C ARG A 76 9.89 3.27 14.59
N GLU A 77 9.70 4.43 15.20
CA GLU A 77 10.36 5.66 14.74
C GLU A 77 11.87 5.58 14.97
N LEU A 78 12.63 5.88 13.92
CA LEU A 78 14.10 5.86 13.96
C LEU A 78 14.63 6.95 14.91
N ALA A 79 15.63 6.58 15.72
CA ALA A 79 16.32 7.48 16.67
C ALA A 79 15.38 8.17 17.68
N LYS A 80 14.23 7.59 17.96
CA LYS A 80 13.29 8.04 19.00
C LYS A 80 13.00 6.88 19.96
N PRO A 81 13.91 6.56 20.87
CA PRO A 81 13.75 5.43 21.79
C PRO A 81 12.56 5.59 22.75
N ASP A 82 12.12 6.82 22.97
CA ASP A 82 10.95 7.20 23.76
C ASP A 82 9.67 7.35 22.91
N SER A 83 9.72 7.03 21.63
CA SER A 83 8.52 7.04 20.78
C SER A 83 7.49 6.04 21.31
N LEU A 84 6.28 6.53 21.44
CA LEU A 84 5.11 5.73 21.84
C LEU A 84 4.36 5.16 20.62
N LYS A 85 4.98 5.12 19.43
CA LYS A 85 4.32 4.66 18.20
C LYS A 85 4.94 3.39 17.66
N VAL A 86 4.07 2.41 17.37
CA VAL A 86 4.43 1.20 16.63
C VAL A 86 3.59 1.16 15.35
N TRP A 87 4.26 0.97 14.23
CA TRP A 87 3.69 0.97 12.89
C TRP A 87 3.59 -0.46 12.38
N LEU A 88 2.43 -0.83 11.84
CA LEU A 88 2.18 -2.16 11.30
C LEU A 88 1.62 -2.02 9.88
N LEU A 89 2.34 -2.55 8.89
CA LEU A 89 1.93 -2.63 7.50
C LEU A 89 1.52 -4.05 7.15
N ILE A 90 0.28 -4.26 6.74
CA ILE A 90 -0.26 -5.57 6.39
C ILE A 90 -0.71 -5.56 4.93
N PRO A 91 -0.01 -6.26 4.01
CA PRO A 91 -0.46 -6.44 2.65
C PRO A 91 -1.54 -7.52 2.53
N TYR A 92 -2.50 -7.28 1.65
CA TYR A 92 -3.54 -8.24 1.25
C TYR A 92 -3.60 -8.30 -0.27
N SER A 93 -3.91 -9.45 -0.83
CA SER A 93 -4.01 -9.62 -2.30
C SER A 93 -5.18 -8.86 -2.93
N SER A 94 -6.17 -8.42 -2.14
CA SER A 94 -7.34 -7.64 -2.55
C SER A 94 -8.11 -7.13 -1.33
N PHE A 95 -9.12 -6.27 -1.56
CA PHE A 95 -10.07 -5.86 -0.51
C PHE A 95 -10.86 -7.06 0.05
N ASP A 96 -11.30 -7.99 -0.80
CA ASP A 96 -11.99 -9.20 -0.34
C ASP A 96 -11.07 -10.07 0.54
N ALA A 97 -9.78 -10.13 0.19
CA ALA A 97 -8.80 -10.82 1.03
C ALA A 97 -8.67 -10.15 2.41
N TYR A 98 -8.64 -8.81 2.49
CA TYR A 98 -8.66 -8.08 3.76
C TYR A 98 -9.82 -8.50 4.64
N LEU A 99 -11.05 -8.52 4.10
CA LEU A 99 -12.26 -8.91 4.83
C LEU A 99 -12.21 -10.38 5.27
N SER A 100 -11.85 -11.28 4.35
CA SER A 100 -11.83 -12.72 4.62
C SER A 100 -10.73 -13.13 5.59
N VAL A 101 -9.52 -12.59 5.46
CA VAL A 101 -8.39 -12.87 6.36
C VAL A 101 -8.69 -12.35 7.77
N SER A 102 -9.20 -11.12 7.88
CA SER A 102 -9.57 -10.53 9.16
C SER A 102 -10.61 -11.39 9.92
N LYS A 103 -11.57 -11.95 9.20
CA LYS A 103 -12.56 -12.88 9.78
C LYS A 103 -11.91 -14.21 10.19
N LYS A 104 -11.15 -14.84 9.29
CA LYS A 104 -10.49 -16.13 9.53
C LYS A 104 -9.51 -16.08 10.71
N VAL A 105 -8.75 -14.99 10.86
CA VAL A 105 -7.85 -14.79 11.99
C VAL A 105 -8.63 -14.81 13.31
N LYS A 106 -9.75 -14.08 13.40
CA LYS A 106 -10.59 -14.04 14.61
C LYS A 106 -11.23 -15.39 14.97
N GLU A 107 -11.47 -16.24 13.98
CA GLU A 107 -12.09 -17.55 14.13
C GLU A 107 -11.05 -18.66 14.38
N ASP A 108 -9.77 -18.43 14.14
CA ASP A 108 -8.71 -19.43 14.22
C ASP A 108 -8.36 -19.79 15.67
N GLU A 109 -8.50 -21.07 16.03
CA GLU A 109 -8.23 -21.55 17.39
C GLU A 109 -6.76 -21.45 17.79
N SER A 110 -5.83 -21.60 16.82
CA SER A 110 -4.39 -21.43 17.09
C SER A 110 -4.08 -19.99 17.45
N TYR A 111 -4.68 -19.04 16.72
CA TYR A 111 -4.56 -17.62 17.01
C TYR A 111 -5.16 -17.28 18.40
N LYS A 112 -6.39 -17.75 18.69
CA LYS A 112 -7.04 -17.49 19.97
C LYS A 112 -6.19 -17.96 21.14
N LYS A 113 -5.61 -19.16 21.02
CA LYS A 113 -4.71 -19.72 22.03
C LYS A 113 -3.44 -18.88 22.18
N ALA A 114 -2.80 -18.53 21.08
CA ALA A 114 -1.57 -17.73 21.10
C ALA A 114 -1.80 -16.30 21.62
N ALA A 115 -2.95 -15.70 21.32
CA ALA A 115 -3.32 -14.35 21.74
C ALA A 115 -3.90 -14.30 23.17
N ALA A 116 -4.05 -15.43 23.87
CA ALA A 116 -4.75 -15.49 25.17
C ALA A 116 -4.12 -14.58 26.22
N VAL A 117 -2.79 -14.54 26.33
CA VAL A 117 -2.07 -13.69 27.28
C VAL A 117 -2.31 -12.21 26.99
N TYR A 118 -2.19 -11.82 25.72
CA TYR A 118 -2.46 -10.47 25.28
C TYR A 118 -3.92 -10.05 25.52
N ASN A 119 -4.88 -10.92 25.23
CA ASN A 119 -6.30 -10.66 25.43
C ASN A 119 -6.71 -10.61 26.91
N ALA A 120 -5.93 -11.22 27.79
CA ALA A 120 -6.16 -11.22 29.25
C ALA A 120 -5.57 -10.00 29.98
N ILE A 121 -4.88 -9.10 29.27
CA ILE A 121 -4.30 -7.90 29.88
C ILE A 121 -5.42 -7.04 30.47
N PRO A 122 -5.37 -6.71 31.77
CA PRO A 122 -6.40 -5.90 32.40
C PRO A 122 -6.52 -4.49 31.80
N LYS A 123 -7.72 -3.94 31.83
CA LYS A 123 -8.00 -2.58 31.31
C LYS A 123 -7.08 -1.50 31.92
N ASP A 124 -6.68 -1.66 33.17
CA ASP A 124 -5.84 -0.68 33.88
C ASP A 124 -4.38 -0.77 33.45
N ASN A 125 -3.97 -1.89 32.85
CA ASN A 125 -2.63 -2.15 32.32
C ASN A 125 -2.62 -2.25 30.78
N ASN A 126 -3.64 -1.68 30.09
CA ASN A 126 -3.69 -1.76 28.65
C ASN A 126 -2.44 -1.15 27.99
N ILE A 127 -1.97 -1.81 26.94
CA ILE A 127 -0.69 -1.57 26.26
C ILE A 127 -0.69 -0.25 25.49
N TYR A 128 -1.80 0.08 24.86
CA TYR A 128 -1.95 1.27 24.01
C TYR A 128 -3.27 2.01 24.33
N THR A 129 -3.30 3.27 24.06
CA THR A 129 -4.51 4.10 24.22
C THR A 129 -5.49 3.87 23.08
N ARG A 130 -5.00 3.90 21.85
CA ARG A 130 -5.74 3.64 20.61
C ARG A 130 -4.77 3.15 19.55
N TYR A 131 -5.32 2.59 18.47
CA TYR A 131 -4.63 2.54 17.19
C TYR A 131 -5.53 3.14 16.11
N THR A 132 -4.91 3.76 15.14
CA THR A 132 -5.56 4.20 13.91
C THR A 132 -5.25 3.23 12.80
N THR A 133 -6.11 3.16 11.80
CA THR A 133 -5.90 2.33 10.62
C THR A 133 -6.22 3.12 9.36
N SER A 134 -5.33 3.08 8.40
CA SER A 134 -5.57 3.57 7.04
C SER A 134 -5.61 2.39 6.09
N LEU A 135 -6.60 2.38 5.21
CA LEU A 135 -6.75 1.39 4.16
C LEU A 135 -6.33 2.01 2.83
N LEU A 136 -5.46 1.30 2.10
CA LEU A 136 -4.88 1.82 0.87
C LEU A 136 -5.02 0.81 -0.26
N ILE A 137 -5.19 1.33 -1.48
CA ILE A 137 -5.09 0.54 -2.71
C ILE A 137 -3.78 0.85 -3.41
N ALA A 138 -3.05 -0.19 -3.82
CA ALA A 138 -1.77 -0.04 -4.51
C ALA A 138 -1.89 0.78 -5.81
N PHE A 139 -0.83 1.51 -6.18
CA PHE A 139 -0.76 2.23 -7.44
C PHE A 139 -0.64 1.27 -8.64
N ASP A 140 -1.08 1.73 -9.82
CA ASP A 140 -0.95 0.95 -11.07
C ASP A 140 0.51 0.67 -11.41
N GLY A 141 1.38 1.66 -11.26
CA GLY A 141 2.82 1.55 -11.53
C GLY A 141 3.58 0.72 -10.49
N MET A 142 2.97 0.43 -9.34
CA MET A 142 3.52 -0.41 -8.29
C MET A 142 2.40 -1.22 -7.62
N PRO A 143 1.87 -2.25 -8.29
CA PRO A 143 0.67 -2.96 -7.83
C PRO A 143 0.91 -3.90 -6.64
N LYS A 144 2.16 -4.11 -6.23
CA LYS A 144 2.54 -5.00 -5.14
C LYS A 144 3.69 -4.45 -4.32
N ILE A 145 3.74 -4.85 -3.06
CA ILE A 145 4.86 -4.56 -2.18
C ILE A 145 6.17 -5.20 -2.72
N ILE A 146 7.26 -4.45 -2.62
CA ILE A 146 8.63 -4.93 -2.89
C ILE A 146 9.37 -5.01 -1.55
N VAL A 147 9.67 -6.23 -1.12
CA VAL A 147 10.41 -6.43 0.12
C VAL A 147 11.90 -6.19 -0.12
N PRO A 148 12.53 -5.24 0.59
CA PRO A 148 13.96 -5.00 0.46
C PRO A 148 14.77 -6.17 1.03
N LYS A 149 16.06 -6.25 0.66
CA LYS A 149 16.99 -7.18 1.29
C LYS A 149 17.10 -6.91 2.79
N LYS A 150 17.40 -7.95 3.57
CA LYS A 150 17.55 -7.88 5.04
C LYS A 150 18.91 -7.31 5.51
N ASP A 151 19.55 -6.49 4.70
CA ASP A 151 20.72 -5.71 5.10
C ASP A 151 20.31 -4.59 6.07
N PRO A 152 21.27 -3.96 6.79
CA PRO A 152 20.95 -2.76 7.57
C PRO A 152 20.23 -1.75 6.71
N ARG A 153 19.07 -1.27 7.17
CA ARG A 153 18.21 -0.36 6.41
C ARG A 153 17.36 0.51 7.31
N VAL A 154 17.02 1.65 6.79
CA VAL A 154 16.05 2.59 7.34
C VAL A 154 14.93 2.80 6.33
N PHE A 155 13.79 3.22 6.80
CA PHE A 155 12.61 3.48 5.97
C PHE A 155 12.15 4.92 6.14
N GLU A 156 11.60 5.49 5.07
CA GLU A 156 10.89 6.76 5.11
C GLU A 156 9.45 6.55 4.68
N LEU A 157 8.51 6.66 5.62
CA LEU A 157 7.08 6.69 5.34
C LEU A 157 6.68 8.13 5.05
N ARG A 158 6.10 8.35 3.87
CA ARG A 158 5.63 9.67 3.47
C ARG A 158 4.13 9.62 3.18
N THR A 159 3.42 10.61 3.71
CA THR A 159 2.01 10.85 3.38
C THR A 159 1.90 12.22 2.74
N TYR A 160 1.27 12.27 1.58
CA TYR A 160 1.01 13.49 0.83
C TYR A 160 -0.48 13.82 0.92
N GLU A 161 -0.81 14.83 1.71
CA GLU A 161 -2.15 15.39 1.77
C GLU A 161 -2.40 16.29 0.56
N SER A 162 -3.62 16.33 0.08
CA SER A 162 -4.04 17.15 -1.06
C SER A 162 -5.22 18.04 -0.68
N TYR A 163 -5.45 19.09 -1.47
CA TYR A 163 -6.58 20.03 -1.23
C TYR A 163 -7.93 19.46 -1.62
N SER A 164 -7.94 18.46 -2.51
CA SER A 164 -9.15 17.81 -3.01
C SER A 164 -8.83 16.42 -3.56
N GLU A 165 -9.85 15.62 -3.78
CA GLU A 165 -9.75 14.30 -4.41
C GLU A 165 -9.16 14.39 -5.84
N ASP A 166 -9.52 15.44 -6.60
CA ASP A 166 -8.91 15.71 -7.91
C ASP A 166 -7.41 15.97 -7.79
N ALA A 167 -7.00 16.81 -6.84
CA ALA A 167 -5.59 17.10 -6.59
C ALA A 167 -4.81 15.82 -6.21
N ALA A 168 -5.36 14.99 -5.32
CA ALA A 168 -4.79 13.69 -4.97
C ALA A 168 -4.67 12.76 -6.20
N GLY A 169 -5.73 12.68 -7.01
CA GLY A 169 -5.74 11.91 -8.26
C GLY A 169 -4.67 12.38 -9.25
N ARG A 170 -4.47 13.70 -9.40
CA ARG A 170 -3.39 14.26 -10.25
C ARG A 170 -2.01 13.90 -9.73
N LYS A 171 -1.78 13.91 -8.41
CA LYS A 171 -0.51 13.47 -7.84
C LYS A 171 -0.27 11.98 -8.02
N ILE A 172 -1.29 11.13 -7.85
CA ILE A 172 -1.21 9.70 -8.13
C ILE A 172 -0.90 9.43 -9.60
N LYS A 173 -1.55 10.17 -10.52
CA LYS A 173 -1.26 10.11 -11.95
C LYS A 173 0.19 10.48 -12.27
N MET A 174 0.72 11.52 -11.62
CA MET A 174 2.11 11.96 -11.77
C MET A 174 3.09 10.84 -11.36
N PHE A 175 2.88 10.17 -10.23
CA PHE A 175 3.67 9.01 -9.83
C PHE A 175 3.62 7.89 -10.89
N ASN A 176 2.42 7.48 -11.28
CA ASN A 176 2.22 6.37 -12.21
C ASN A 176 2.84 6.60 -13.58
N LYS A 177 2.84 7.87 -14.07
CA LYS A 177 3.33 8.19 -15.41
C LYS A 177 4.79 8.62 -15.45
N GLU A 178 5.25 9.36 -14.44
CA GLU A 178 6.47 10.14 -14.55
C GLU A 178 7.50 9.80 -13.47
N GLU A 179 7.09 9.66 -12.20
CA GLU A 179 8.03 9.68 -11.08
C GLU A 179 8.74 8.35 -10.85
N PHE A 180 8.11 7.19 -11.07
CA PHE A 180 8.76 5.90 -10.78
C PHE A 180 10.10 5.72 -11.49
N PRO A 181 10.26 6.01 -12.81
CA PRO A 181 11.57 5.92 -13.46
C PRO A 181 12.62 6.85 -12.84
N ILE A 182 12.18 8.05 -12.37
CA ILE A 182 13.07 9.02 -11.71
C ILE A 182 13.49 8.47 -10.35
N PHE A 183 12.58 7.92 -9.56
CA PHE A 183 12.86 7.30 -8.26
C PHE A 183 13.93 6.23 -8.38
N TYR A 184 13.74 5.28 -9.30
CA TYR A 184 14.70 4.16 -9.46
C TYR A 184 16.10 4.64 -9.84
N ARG A 185 16.24 5.57 -10.81
CA ARG A 185 17.57 6.03 -11.25
C ARG A 185 18.27 6.94 -10.25
N THR A 186 17.52 7.57 -9.34
CA THR A 186 18.08 8.43 -8.28
C THR A 186 18.28 7.68 -6.94
N GLY A 187 17.97 6.37 -6.92
CA GLY A 187 18.17 5.53 -5.75
C GLY A 187 17.06 5.64 -4.69
N LEU A 188 15.93 6.28 -5.01
CA LEU A 188 14.75 6.26 -4.15
C LEU A 188 14.04 4.92 -4.36
N ILE A 189 14.34 3.93 -3.51
CA ILE A 189 13.85 2.56 -3.69
C ILE A 189 12.49 2.37 -3.04
N PRO A 190 11.41 2.16 -3.85
CA PRO A 190 10.07 1.97 -3.34
C PRO A 190 9.90 0.62 -2.63
N VAL A 191 9.09 0.62 -1.57
CA VAL A 191 8.60 -0.59 -0.88
C VAL A 191 7.12 -0.78 -1.16
N PHE A 192 6.29 0.26 -0.99
CA PHE A 192 4.91 0.30 -1.45
C PHE A 192 4.49 1.74 -1.77
N PHE A 193 3.46 1.87 -2.62
CA PHE A 193 2.72 3.10 -2.87
C PHE A 193 1.23 2.80 -2.84
N GLY A 194 0.45 3.62 -2.14
CA GLY A 194 -0.99 3.42 -2.02
C GLY A 194 -1.78 4.72 -1.92
N GLU A 195 -2.93 4.75 -2.59
CA GLU A 195 -3.98 5.72 -2.38
C GLU A 195 -4.74 5.37 -1.09
N VAL A 196 -4.87 6.31 -0.17
CA VAL A 196 -5.67 6.13 1.05
C VAL A 196 -7.14 6.25 0.67
N ILE A 197 -7.89 5.16 0.84
CA ILE A 197 -9.33 5.11 0.52
C ILE A 197 -10.21 5.17 1.76
N ALA A 198 -9.62 4.96 2.95
CA ALA A 198 -10.25 5.17 4.25
C ALA A 198 -9.15 5.35 5.30
N GLY A 199 -9.26 6.36 6.15
CA GLY A 199 -8.30 6.66 7.21
C GLY A 199 -8.16 8.14 7.49
N ASP A 200 -7.07 8.49 8.17
CA ASP A 200 -6.74 9.87 8.50
C ASP A 200 -6.10 10.61 7.31
N HIS A 201 -6.07 11.94 7.37
CA HIS A 201 -5.40 12.83 6.41
C HIS A 201 -5.97 12.85 4.98
N MET A 202 -7.15 12.28 4.74
CA MET A 202 -7.76 12.26 3.40
C MET A 202 -8.20 13.66 2.91
N PRO A 203 -8.12 13.93 1.60
CA PRO A 203 -7.61 13.04 0.55
C PRO A 203 -6.09 13.00 0.53
N CYS A 204 -5.51 11.82 0.49
CA CYS A 204 -4.06 11.64 0.55
C CYS A 204 -3.60 10.32 -0.08
N LEU A 205 -2.31 10.23 -0.29
CA LEU A 205 -1.59 9.00 -0.62
C LEU A 205 -0.47 8.76 0.41
N SER A 206 -0.07 7.49 0.58
CA SER A 206 1.09 7.16 1.40
C SER A 206 1.99 6.17 0.69
N TYR A 207 3.29 6.28 0.93
CA TYR A 207 4.29 5.38 0.38
C TYR A 207 5.47 5.19 1.32
N LEU A 208 6.19 4.09 1.15
CA LEU A 208 7.36 3.72 1.93
C LEU A 208 8.56 3.54 1.01
N LEU A 209 9.64 4.21 1.34
CA LEU A 209 10.95 4.04 0.72
C LEU A 209 11.91 3.34 1.66
N THR A 210 12.95 2.70 1.13
CA THR A 210 14.03 2.10 1.90
C THR A 210 15.38 2.64 1.47
N PHE A 211 16.30 2.76 2.44
CA PHE A 211 17.67 3.23 2.25
C PHE A 211 18.61 2.44 3.16
N PRO A 212 19.88 2.24 2.77
CA PRO A 212 20.86 1.64 3.66
C PRO A 212 21.04 2.43 4.97
N ASP A 213 21.03 3.77 4.88
CA ASP A 213 21.24 4.71 5.97
C ASP A 213 20.69 6.12 5.65
N LEU A 214 20.78 7.02 6.63
CA LEU A 214 20.31 8.40 6.48
C LEU A 214 21.15 9.23 5.51
N GLU A 215 22.46 8.98 5.41
CA GLU A 215 23.34 9.69 4.49
C GLU A 215 22.95 9.37 3.04
N THR A 216 22.75 8.10 2.74
CA THR A 216 22.27 7.63 1.43
C THR A 216 20.89 8.22 1.10
N LYS A 217 19.98 8.29 2.07
CA LYS A 217 18.67 8.93 1.90
C LYS A 217 18.83 10.39 1.46
N GLU A 218 19.63 11.18 2.18
CA GLU A 218 19.85 12.59 1.86
C GLU A 218 20.47 12.78 0.47
N LYS A 219 21.48 11.96 0.14
CA LYS A 219 22.12 11.95 -1.18
C LYS A 219 21.11 11.67 -2.29
N ASN A 220 20.25 10.65 -2.12
CA ASN A 220 19.30 10.22 -3.14
C ASN A 220 18.18 11.24 -3.34
N TRP A 221 17.69 11.87 -2.28
CA TRP A 221 16.74 12.97 -2.38
C TRP A 221 17.34 14.20 -3.10
N LYS A 222 18.61 14.53 -2.82
CA LYS A 222 19.32 15.59 -3.56
C LYS A 222 19.43 15.25 -5.05
N ALA A 223 19.76 14.00 -5.39
CA ALA A 223 19.82 13.54 -6.77
C ALA A 223 18.47 13.64 -7.46
N PHE A 224 17.37 13.24 -6.78
CA PHE A 224 16.01 13.38 -7.30
C PHE A 224 15.64 14.83 -7.61
N LEU A 225 15.90 15.75 -6.68
CA LEU A 225 15.61 17.18 -6.86
C LEU A 225 16.45 17.82 -7.99
N ALA A 226 17.66 17.28 -8.24
CA ALA A 226 18.56 17.74 -9.31
C ALA A 226 18.27 17.09 -10.67
N ASP A 227 17.42 16.07 -10.73
CA ASP A 227 17.10 15.34 -11.97
C ASP A 227 16.42 16.24 -13.01
N GLU A 228 16.91 16.21 -14.26
CA GLU A 228 16.44 17.10 -15.32
C GLU A 228 14.97 16.82 -15.71
N GLN A 229 14.54 15.54 -15.70
CA GLN A 229 13.15 15.22 -15.98
C GLN A 229 12.24 15.68 -14.81
N TRP A 230 12.69 15.52 -13.57
CA TRP A 230 11.96 16.04 -12.41
C TRP A 230 11.75 17.55 -12.49
N LYS A 231 12.76 18.31 -12.87
CA LYS A 231 12.67 19.78 -13.03
C LYS A 231 11.62 20.20 -14.07
N VAL A 232 11.38 19.35 -15.06
CA VAL A 232 10.33 19.58 -16.08
C VAL A 232 8.97 19.14 -15.53
N VAL A 233 8.86 17.90 -15.09
CA VAL A 233 7.61 17.29 -14.64
C VAL A 233 6.98 18.03 -13.46
N SER A 234 7.79 18.47 -12.50
CA SER A 234 7.33 19.22 -11.33
C SER A 234 6.70 20.58 -11.64
N LYS A 235 6.89 21.09 -12.86
CA LYS A 235 6.35 22.38 -13.33
C LYS A 235 5.19 22.25 -14.30
N LEU A 236 4.79 21.01 -14.63
CA LEU A 236 3.67 20.81 -15.55
C LEU A 236 2.36 21.30 -14.91
N PRO A 237 1.59 22.14 -15.62
CA PRO A 237 0.33 22.70 -15.09
C PRO A 237 -0.66 21.65 -14.63
N GLU A 238 -0.68 20.46 -15.26
CA GLU A 238 -1.59 19.38 -14.87
C GLU A 238 -1.30 18.80 -13.46
N TYR A 239 -0.09 19.01 -12.93
CA TYR A 239 0.32 18.53 -11.59
C TYR A 239 0.46 19.68 -10.57
N ALA A 240 0.21 20.93 -10.98
CA ALA A 240 0.30 22.07 -10.08
C ALA A 240 -0.67 21.93 -8.90
N ASP A 241 -0.24 22.39 -7.73
CA ASP A 241 -1.04 22.41 -6.50
C ASP A 241 -1.69 21.06 -6.13
N SER A 242 -1.02 19.96 -6.48
CA SER A 242 -1.53 18.61 -6.20
C SER A 242 -1.20 18.10 -4.78
N VAL A 243 -0.32 18.77 -4.06
CA VAL A 243 0.07 18.42 -2.67
C VAL A 243 -0.05 19.65 -1.78
N SER A 244 -0.80 19.55 -0.69
CA SER A 244 -0.96 20.61 0.30
C SER A 244 0.02 20.49 1.46
N LYS A 245 0.37 19.24 1.85
CA LYS A 245 1.28 18.98 2.94
C LYS A 245 1.99 17.65 2.75
N VAL A 246 3.25 17.60 3.15
CA VAL A 246 4.05 16.38 3.20
C VAL A 246 4.34 16.04 4.66
N ILE A 247 3.94 14.84 5.07
CA ILE A 247 4.33 14.25 6.36
C ILE A 247 5.38 13.20 6.06
N SER A 248 6.53 13.28 6.73
CA SER A 248 7.63 12.32 6.60
C SER A 248 7.99 11.77 7.97
N THR A 249 8.01 10.45 8.10
CA THR A 249 8.39 9.75 9.32
C THR A 249 9.50 8.76 9.01
N MET A 250 10.64 8.90 9.69
CA MET A 250 11.73 7.94 9.59
C MET A 250 11.45 6.76 10.51
N LEU A 251 11.57 5.56 9.94
CA LEU A 251 11.26 4.31 10.61
C LEU A 251 12.45 3.35 10.55
N GLU A 252 12.56 2.50 11.57
CA GLU A 252 13.43 1.34 11.55
C GLU A 252 12.59 0.07 11.76
N PRO A 253 12.92 -1.04 11.07
CA PRO A 253 12.17 -2.27 11.21
C PRO A 253 12.49 -2.95 12.53
N LEU A 254 11.51 -3.55 13.17
CA LEU A 254 11.76 -4.45 14.29
C LEU A 254 12.36 -5.76 13.76
N ASN A 255 13.09 -6.47 14.62
CA ASN A 255 13.86 -7.67 14.24
C ASN A 255 13.01 -8.80 13.63
N TYR A 256 11.73 -8.83 13.94
CA TYR A 256 10.76 -9.79 13.42
C TYR A 256 9.92 -9.24 12.25
N SER A 257 10.16 -8.01 11.82
CA SER A 257 9.51 -7.46 10.62
C SER A 257 9.82 -8.31 9.40
N GLN A 258 8.80 -8.55 8.57
CA GLN A 258 8.95 -9.31 7.33
C GLN A 258 9.27 -8.41 6.12
N VAL A 259 9.30 -7.10 6.36
CA VAL A 259 9.66 -6.07 5.37
C VAL A 259 10.95 -5.40 5.75
#